data_01a4aeef6ab47dc05c06b3faea146311
#
_entry.id   01a4aeef6ab47dc05c06b3faea146311
#
_cell.length_a   1.000
_cell.length_b   1.000
_cell.length_c   1.000
_cell.angle_alpha   90.00
_cell.angle_beta   90.00
_cell.angle_gamma   90.00
#
_symmetry.space_group_name_H-M   'P 1'
#
loop_
_entity.id
_entity.type
_entity.pdbx_description
1 polymer ?
#
loop_
_entity_poly.entity_id
_entity_poly.type
_entity_poly.pdbx_seq_one_letter_code
_entity_poly.pdbx_strand_id
1 'polypeptide(L)' 'MTYICVVCDHVHDPETEGAWDTLPDDFECPECGVGKEDYVAFED' A
#
# COMPACT_ATOMS: atom_id res chain seq x y z
N MET A 1 10.67 2.65 -0.36
CA MET A 1 9.89 2.44 -1.58
C MET A 1 8.43 2.74 -1.32
N THR A 2 7.77 3.32 -2.29
CA THR A 2 6.36 3.66 -2.19
C THR A 2 5.53 2.56 -2.87
N TYR A 3 4.32 2.34 -2.37
CA TYR A 3 3.43 1.34 -2.94
C TYR A 3 2.14 2.01 -3.39
N ILE A 4 1.61 1.57 -4.51
CA ILE A 4 0.41 2.16 -5.10
C ILE A 4 -0.65 1.08 -5.30
N CYS A 5 -1.86 1.35 -4.82
CA CYS A 5 -3.00 0.46 -5.05
C CYS A 5 -3.44 0.61 -6.50
N VAL A 6 -3.49 -0.51 -7.23
CA VAL A 6 -3.84 -0.47 -8.65
C VAL A 6 -5.32 -0.33 -8.89
N VAL A 7 -6.13 -0.39 -7.84
CA VAL A 7 -7.59 -0.29 -7.96
C VAL A 7 -8.07 1.15 -7.82
N CYS A 8 -7.59 1.85 -6.79
CA CYS A 8 -8.04 3.20 -6.51
C CYS A 8 -6.94 4.25 -6.57
N ASP A 9 -5.73 3.84 -6.93
CA ASP A 9 -4.55 4.71 -7.03
C ASP A 9 -4.13 5.32 -5.69
N HIS A 10 -4.50 4.68 -4.58
CA HIS A 10 -4.07 5.14 -3.27
C HIS A 10 -2.57 4.88 -3.10
N VAL A 11 -1.84 5.91 -2.71
CA VAL A 11 -0.40 5.82 -2.52
C VAL A 11 -0.09 5.58 -1.05
N HIS A 12 0.65 4.50 -0.78
CA HIS A 12 1.11 4.20 0.57
C HIS A 12 2.51 4.80 0.74
N ASP A 13 2.61 5.79 1.62
CA ASP A 13 3.87 6.48 1.89
C ASP A 13 4.46 5.94 3.19
N PRO A 14 5.62 5.27 3.13
CA PRO A 14 6.20 4.68 4.34
C PRO A 14 6.66 5.72 5.36
N GLU A 15 6.81 6.97 4.96
CA GLU A 15 7.20 8.03 5.90
C GLU A 15 6.03 8.52 6.75
N THR A 16 4.81 8.45 6.23
CA THR A 16 3.63 8.93 6.94
C THR A 16 2.73 7.82 7.43
N GLU A 17 2.70 6.69 6.73
CA GLU A 17 1.81 5.59 7.04
C GLU A 17 2.51 4.38 7.65
N GLY A 18 3.82 4.45 7.80
CA GLY A 18 4.60 3.37 8.36
C GLY A 18 5.20 2.47 7.29
N ALA A 19 6.26 1.76 7.68
CA ALA A 19 6.97 0.89 6.74
C ALA A 19 6.07 -0.22 6.22
N TRP A 20 6.17 -0.48 4.92
CA TRP A 20 5.36 -1.52 4.28
C TRP A 20 5.55 -2.88 4.93
N ASP A 21 6.79 -3.20 5.32
CA ASP A 21 7.13 -4.49 5.91
C ASP A 21 6.51 -4.72 7.28
N THR A 22 6.11 -3.65 7.96
CA THR A 22 5.49 -3.77 9.28
C THR A 22 3.99 -3.98 9.23
N LEU A 23 3.41 -3.89 8.05
CA LEU A 23 1.98 -4.10 7.87
C LEU A 23 1.65 -5.58 7.94
N PRO A 24 0.47 -5.94 8.46
CA PRO A 24 0.07 -7.35 8.51
C PRO A 24 -0.19 -7.92 7.12
N ASP A 25 -0.17 -9.24 7.02
CA ASP A 25 -0.43 -9.90 5.75
C ASP A 25 -1.85 -9.65 5.25
N ASP A 26 -2.76 -9.39 6.17
CA ASP A 26 -4.16 -9.13 5.83
C ASP A 26 -4.48 -7.65 5.74
N PHE A 27 -3.45 -6.83 5.59
CA PHE A 27 -3.64 -5.39 5.40
C PHE A 27 -4.51 -5.12 4.17
N GLU A 28 -5.42 -4.18 4.32
CA GLU A 28 -6.32 -3.80 3.24
C GLU A 28 -6.22 -2.32 2.96
N CYS A 29 -6.43 -1.96 1.69
CA CYS A 29 -6.43 -0.57 1.29
C CYS A 29 -7.56 0.18 2.00
N PRO A 30 -7.25 1.30 2.67
CA PRO A 30 -8.29 2.05 3.39
C PRO A 30 -9.29 2.75 2.47
N GLU A 31 -8.96 2.84 1.19
CA GLU A 31 -9.84 3.51 0.23
C GLU A 31 -10.79 2.56 -0.48
N CYS A 32 -10.29 1.42 -0.95
CA CYS A 32 -11.11 0.50 -1.73
C CYS A 32 -11.23 -0.89 -1.10
N GLY A 33 -10.42 -1.18 -0.08
CA GLY A 33 -10.54 -2.42 0.65
C GLY A 33 -9.88 -3.64 0.05
N VAL A 34 -9.04 -3.45 -0.95
CA VAL A 34 -8.30 -4.59 -1.54
C VAL A 34 -7.07 -4.91 -0.70
N GLY A 35 -6.56 -6.12 -0.85
CA GLY A 35 -5.41 -6.57 -0.08
C GLY A 35 -4.08 -6.05 -0.62
N LYS A 36 -3.00 -6.40 0.08
CA LYS A 36 -1.66 -5.98 -0.33
C LYS A 36 -1.30 -6.45 -1.73
N GLU A 37 -1.90 -7.54 -2.17
CA GLU A 37 -1.62 -8.11 -3.49
C GLU A 37 -2.01 -7.18 -4.63
N ASP A 38 -2.86 -6.22 -4.35
CA ASP A 38 -3.28 -5.23 -5.35
C ASP A 38 -2.44 -3.96 -5.29
N TYR A 39 -1.36 -4.00 -4.52
CA TYR A 39 -0.40 -2.91 -4.49
C TYR A 39 0.83 -3.28 -5.30
N VAL A 40 1.43 -2.30 -5.95
CA VAL A 40 2.68 -2.50 -6.69
C VAL A 40 3.74 -1.57 -6.13
N ALA A 41 4.98 -2.03 -6.13
CA ALA A 41 6.10 -1.23 -5.67
C ALA A 41 6.41 -0.14 -6.69
N PHE A 42 6.65 1.06 -6.20
CA PHE A 42 6.96 2.20 -7.04
C PHE A 42 8.24 2.86 -6.51
N GLU A 43 9.24 2.97 -7.36
CA GLU A 43 10.49 3.62 -6.99
C GLU A 43 10.53 5.02 -7.58
N ASP A 44 10.96 5.97 -6.76
CA ASP A 44 11.16 7.34 -7.22
C ASP A 44 12.39 7.46 -8.10
#